data_7810e871cb79d5bc8c571a5e4136cde2
#
_entry.id   7810e871cb79d5bc8c571a5e4136cde2
#
_cell.length_a   1.000
_cell.length_b   1.000
_cell.length_c   1.000
_cell.angle_alpha   90.00
_cell.angle_beta   90.00
_cell.angle_gamma   90.00
#
_symmetry.space_group_name_H-M   'P 1'
#
loop_
_entity.id
_entity.type
_entity.pdbx_description
1 polymer ?
#
loop_
_entity_poly.entity_id
_entity_poly.type
_entity_poly.pdbx_seq_one_letter_code
_entity_poly.pdbx_strand_id
1 'polypeptide(L)'
;MRLPESDALLAEARTLTEAYKSGGQGAARAFRELTALLFRLTILAPEGGVRSFSGPRGHMDFVLGGWRGPDDPLPLTDGRFLRLTVRLCVTPPTEGSRLKVEASSYQYQVDREGIRWIFRYDYLRNPPDPHPSAHVQVRGSLVEDCLPHDTSLERVHFPTARVLLEAVIRLLADQFGTPCHREPELWRPVFAETERAFLEIAHRPLGGPER
;
A
#
# COMPACT_ATOMS: atom_id res chain seq x y z
N MET A 1 -1.42 -11.66 28.72
CA MET A 1 -1.49 -13.03 28.13
C MET A 1 -1.96 -12.84 26.68
N ARG A 2 -1.11 -13.20 25.70
CA ARG A 2 -1.52 -13.12 24.28
C ARG A 2 -2.56 -14.20 23.98
N LEU A 3 -3.50 -13.88 23.08
CA LEU A 3 -4.48 -14.85 22.61
C LEU A 3 -3.79 -15.82 21.66
N PRO A 4 -4.11 -17.14 21.69
CA PRO A 4 -3.53 -18.13 20.76
C PRO A 4 -3.68 -17.74 19.28
N GLU A 5 -4.80 -17.08 18.92
CA GLU A 5 -5.04 -16.54 17.57
C GLU A 5 -4.03 -15.45 17.18
N SER A 6 -3.65 -14.56 18.12
CA SER A 6 -2.65 -13.51 17.88
C SER A 6 -1.27 -14.10 17.53
N ASP A 7 -0.87 -15.16 18.23
CA ASP A 7 0.41 -15.82 17.99
C ASP A 7 0.44 -16.53 16.63
N ALA A 8 -0.68 -17.15 16.22
CA ALA A 8 -0.81 -17.79 14.91
C ALA A 8 -0.76 -16.76 13.77
N LEU A 9 -1.46 -15.64 13.88
CA LEU A 9 -1.44 -14.55 12.89
C LEU A 9 -0.06 -13.92 12.77
N LEU A 10 0.62 -13.72 13.89
CA LEU A 10 1.98 -13.18 13.89
C LEU A 10 2.97 -14.17 13.28
N ALA A 11 2.81 -15.48 13.51
CA ALA A 11 3.64 -16.51 12.88
C ALA A 11 3.42 -16.56 11.36
N GLU A 12 2.16 -16.46 10.89
CA GLU A 12 1.83 -16.32 9.46
C GLU A 12 2.52 -15.09 8.85
N ALA A 13 2.40 -13.92 9.48
CA ALA A 13 3.03 -12.70 9.03
C ALA A 13 4.56 -12.82 8.95
N ARG A 14 5.21 -13.42 9.95
CA ARG A 14 6.66 -13.67 9.96
C ARG A 14 7.10 -14.57 8.83
N THR A 15 6.40 -15.66 8.60
CA THR A 15 6.70 -16.58 7.48
C THR A 15 6.64 -15.85 6.15
N LEU A 16 5.62 -15.04 5.93
CA LEU A 16 5.46 -14.25 4.71
C LEU A 16 6.52 -13.14 4.60
N THR A 17 6.90 -12.48 5.70
CA THR A 17 7.95 -11.45 5.68
C THR A 17 9.32 -12.04 5.37
N GLU A 18 9.65 -13.22 5.87
CA GLU A 18 10.90 -13.90 5.51
C GLU A 18 10.92 -14.33 4.04
N ALA A 19 9.79 -14.84 3.51
CA ALA A 19 9.66 -15.13 2.09
C ALA A 19 9.78 -13.87 1.22
N TYR A 20 9.23 -12.74 1.68
CA TYR A 20 9.40 -11.44 1.01
C TYR A 20 10.86 -10.97 1.01
N LYS A 21 11.58 -11.11 2.12
CA LYS A 21 13.00 -10.75 2.26
C LYS A 21 13.93 -11.60 1.41
N SER A 22 13.57 -12.84 1.11
CA SER A 22 14.37 -13.77 0.32
C SER A 22 14.50 -13.37 -1.16
N GLY A 23 13.61 -12.51 -1.66
CA GLY A 23 13.69 -12.00 -3.03
C GLY A 23 13.07 -12.93 -4.09
N GLY A 24 13.30 -12.61 -5.36
CA GLY A 24 12.81 -13.39 -6.49
C GLY A 24 11.29 -13.35 -6.68
N GLN A 25 10.76 -14.27 -7.48
CA GLN A 25 9.32 -14.36 -7.74
C GLN A 25 8.51 -14.75 -6.50
N GLY A 26 9.11 -15.51 -5.58
CA GLY A 26 8.50 -15.85 -4.29
C GLY A 26 8.20 -14.61 -3.44
N ALA A 27 9.04 -13.58 -3.51
CA ALA A 27 8.83 -12.32 -2.80
C ALA A 27 7.60 -11.55 -3.29
N ALA A 28 7.31 -11.56 -4.59
CA ALA A 28 6.11 -10.91 -5.14
C ALA A 28 4.82 -11.59 -4.65
N ARG A 29 4.84 -12.92 -4.60
CA ARG A 29 3.74 -13.71 -4.03
C ARG A 29 3.57 -13.41 -2.54
N ALA A 30 4.65 -13.46 -1.76
CA ALA A 30 4.64 -13.16 -0.33
C ALA A 30 4.13 -11.74 -0.06
N PHE A 31 4.55 -10.74 -0.84
CA PHE A 31 4.06 -9.37 -0.73
C PHE A 31 2.55 -9.27 -0.96
N ARG A 32 2.02 -9.96 -1.98
CA ARG A 32 0.59 -10.03 -2.24
C ARG A 32 -0.17 -10.69 -1.06
N GLU A 33 0.36 -11.79 -0.54
CA GLU A 33 -0.26 -12.52 0.57
C GLU A 33 -0.22 -11.70 1.87
N LEU A 34 0.88 -10.98 2.16
CA LEU A 34 0.94 -10.00 3.24
C LEU A 34 -0.11 -8.91 3.08
N THR A 35 -0.19 -8.30 1.89
CA THR A 35 -1.20 -7.28 1.60
C THR A 35 -2.62 -7.81 1.83
N ALA A 36 -2.92 -9.01 1.34
CA ALA A 36 -4.22 -9.65 1.54
C ALA A 36 -4.50 -9.96 3.02
N LEU A 37 -3.48 -10.38 3.78
CA LEU A 37 -3.60 -10.62 5.23
C LEU A 37 -3.95 -9.34 5.97
N LEU A 38 -3.24 -8.24 5.72
CA LEU A 38 -3.50 -6.94 6.37
C LEU A 38 -4.95 -6.48 6.15
N PHE A 39 -5.43 -6.55 4.92
CA PHE A 39 -6.80 -6.18 4.58
C PHE A 39 -7.85 -7.11 5.19
N ARG A 40 -7.62 -8.43 5.15
CA ARG A 40 -8.55 -9.43 5.70
C ARG A 40 -8.69 -9.33 7.22
N LEU A 41 -7.66 -8.93 7.92
CA LEU A 41 -7.71 -8.70 9.36
C LEU A 41 -8.44 -7.41 9.73
N THR A 42 -8.53 -6.47 8.80
CA THR A 42 -9.00 -5.11 9.08
C THR A 42 -10.22 -4.73 8.24
N ILE A 43 -10.05 -3.89 7.27
CA ILE A 43 -11.10 -3.06 6.66
C ILE A 43 -11.71 -3.60 5.34
N LEU A 44 -11.23 -4.74 4.83
CA LEU A 44 -11.73 -5.28 3.55
C LEU A 44 -13.13 -5.88 3.72
N ALA A 45 -14.08 -5.49 2.88
CA ALA A 45 -15.38 -6.15 2.83
C ALA A 45 -15.26 -7.63 2.38
N PRO A 46 -16.17 -8.52 2.81
CA PRO A 46 -16.08 -9.97 2.53
C PRO A 46 -15.97 -10.34 1.05
N GLU A 47 -16.58 -9.56 0.16
CA GLU A 47 -16.53 -9.74 -1.30
C GLU A 47 -15.27 -9.16 -1.94
N GLY A 48 -14.40 -8.51 -1.16
CA GLY A 48 -13.16 -7.90 -1.62
C GLY A 48 -12.01 -8.90 -1.75
N GLY A 49 -10.98 -8.52 -2.50
CA GLY A 49 -9.78 -9.32 -2.62
C GLY A 49 -8.65 -8.58 -3.33
N VAL A 50 -7.43 -8.94 -2.96
CA VAL A 50 -6.21 -8.42 -3.58
C VAL A 50 -5.66 -9.45 -4.57
N ARG A 51 -5.35 -9.01 -5.78
CA ARG A 51 -4.73 -9.82 -6.83
C ARG A 51 -3.44 -9.18 -7.35
N SER A 52 -2.60 -10.01 -7.95
CA SER A 52 -1.46 -9.56 -8.74
C SER A 52 -1.70 -9.81 -10.22
N PHE A 53 -1.28 -8.85 -11.04
CA PHE A 53 -1.37 -8.88 -12.49
C PHE A 53 0.04 -8.74 -13.06
N SER A 54 0.29 -9.29 -14.24
CA SER A 54 1.57 -9.10 -14.94
C SER A 54 1.70 -7.65 -15.39
N GLY A 55 2.86 -7.07 -15.15
CA GLY A 55 3.21 -5.74 -15.64
C GLY A 55 3.82 -5.77 -17.06
N PRO A 56 4.23 -4.59 -17.56
CA PRO A 56 4.73 -4.44 -18.92
C PRO A 56 5.97 -5.28 -19.26
N ARG A 57 6.83 -5.58 -18.27
CA ARG A 57 8.04 -6.41 -18.42
C ARG A 57 7.79 -7.90 -18.13
N GLY A 58 6.52 -8.36 -18.25
CA GLY A 58 6.14 -9.74 -18.07
C GLY A 58 6.39 -10.23 -16.64
N HIS A 59 7.07 -11.37 -16.50
CA HIS A 59 7.31 -12.01 -15.21
C HIS A 59 8.22 -11.24 -14.24
N MET A 60 8.86 -10.17 -14.70
CA MET A 60 9.70 -9.29 -13.85
C MET A 60 8.89 -8.16 -13.19
N ASP A 61 7.69 -7.88 -13.69
CA ASP A 61 6.82 -6.81 -13.23
C ASP A 61 5.50 -7.35 -12.72
N PHE A 62 5.05 -6.79 -11.61
CA PHE A 62 3.77 -7.12 -11.00
C PHE A 62 3.02 -5.85 -10.63
N VAL A 63 1.70 -5.89 -10.79
CA VAL A 63 0.82 -4.82 -10.30
C VAL A 63 -0.17 -5.45 -9.35
N LEU A 64 -0.24 -4.94 -8.11
CA LEU A 64 -1.30 -5.31 -7.17
C LEU A 64 -2.50 -4.38 -7.38
N GLY A 65 -3.68 -4.95 -7.30
CA GLY A 65 -4.95 -4.25 -7.39
C GLY A 65 -6.09 -5.08 -6.83
N GLY A 66 -7.31 -4.68 -7.12
CA GLY A 66 -8.52 -5.40 -6.70
C GLY A 66 -8.80 -6.66 -7.50
N TRP A 67 -9.96 -7.25 -7.24
CA TRP A 67 -10.31 -8.58 -7.77
C TRP A 67 -10.44 -8.64 -9.30
N ARG A 68 -10.98 -7.58 -9.92
CA ARG A 68 -11.32 -7.54 -11.36
C ARG A 68 -10.20 -6.96 -12.23
N GLY A 69 -9.24 -6.28 -11.62
CA GLY A 69 -8.15 -5.62 -12.36
C GLY A 69 -7.27 -4.76 -11.46
N PRO A 70 -6.16 -4.24 -12.00
CA PRO A 70 -5.25 -3.40 -11.24
C PRO A 70 -5.89 -2.09 -10.76
N ASP A 71 -6.91 -1.60 -11.47
CA ASP A 71 -7.64 -0.37 -11.13
C ASP A 71 -8.97 -0.63 -10.41
N ASP A 72 -9.35 -1.89 -10.20
CA ASP A 72 -10.57 -2.25 -9.49
C ASP A 72 -10.43 -1.92 -7.99
N PRO A 73 -11.27 -1.03 -7.43
CA PRO A 73 -11.12 -0.64 -6.04
C PRO A 73 -11.61 -1.76 -5.10
N LEU A 74 -10.94 -1.85 -3.95
CA LEU A 74 -11.29 -2.76 -2.87
C LEU A 74 -12.52 -2.21 -2.14
N PRO A 75 -13.62 -2.97 -2.03
CA PRO A 75 -14.74 -2.58 -1.17
C PRO A 75 -14.32 -2.67 0.29
N LEU A 76 -14.72 -1.71 1.10
CA LEU A 76 -14.42 -1.62 2.52
C LEU A 76 -15.65 -1.89 3.38
N THR A 77 -15.42 -2.23 4.62
CA THR A 77 -16.46 -2.56 5.62
C THR A 77 -17.42 -1.40 5.92
N ASP A 78 -17.02 -0.16 5.61
CA ASP A 78 -17.86 1.04 5.76
C ASP A 78 -18.68 1.37 4.49
N GLY A 79 -18.68 0.52 3.49
CA GLY A 79 -19.38 0.71 2.22
C GLY A 79 -18.65 1.63 1.23
N ARG A 80 -17.47 2.13 1.58
CA ARG A 80 -16.60 2.91 0.71
C ARG A 80 -15.59 2.01 0.01
N PHE A 81 -14.63 2.63 -0.69
CA PHE A 81 -13.67 1.92 -1.51
C PHE A 81 -12.26 2.44 -1.30
N LEU A 82 -11.28 1.54 -1.40
CA LEU A 82 -9.88 1.89 -1.51
C LEU A 82 -9.33 1.38 -2.84
N ARG A 83 -8.96 2.29 -3.76
CA ARG A 83 -8.19 1.91 -4.93
C ARG A 83 -6.74 1.74 -4.51
N LEU A 84 -6.26 0.52 -4.63
CA LEU A 84 -4.90 0.10 -4.33
C LEU A 84 -4.20 -0.24 -5.64
N THR A 85 -3.13 0.46 -5.97
CA THR A 85 -2.25 0.09 -7.07
C THR A 85 -0.82 0.10 -6.57
N VAL A 86 -0.12 -1.04 -6.59
CA VAL A 86 1.29 -1.14 -6.23
C VAL A 86 2.04 -1.83 -7.37
N ARG A 87 2.94 -1.11 -8.01
CA ARG A 87 3.84 -1.67 -9.02
C ARG A 87 5.13 -2.16 -8.38
N LEU A 88 5.42 -3.41 -8.65
CA LEU A 88 6.56 -4.14 -8.13
C LEU A 88 7.44 -4.61 -9.29
N CYS A 89 8.74 -4.58 -9.09
CA CYS A 89 9.71 -5.10 -10.03
C CYS A 89 10.69 -6.02 -9.30
N VAL A 90 10.97 -7.20 -9.86
CA VAL A 90 12.06 -8.06 -9.42
C VAL A 90 13.33 -7.65 -10.17
N THR A 91 14.37 -7.29 -9.42
CA THR A 91 15.65 -6.95 -10.03
C THR A 91 16.33 -8.19 -10.64
N PRO A 92 17.19 -8.02 -11.65
CA PRO A 92 17.95 -9.13 -12.22
C PRO A 92 18.78 -9.89 -11.17
N PRO A 93 19.13 -11.16 -11.42
CA PRO A 93 19.99 -11.95 -10.51
C PRO A 93 21.33 -11.28 -10.20
N THR A 94 21.88 -10.54 -11.14
CA THR A 94 23.09 -9.73 -10.97
C THR A 94 22.96 -8.66 -9.89
N GLU A 95 21.73 -8.23 -9.57
CA GLU A 95 21.38 -7.28 -8.52
C GLU A 95 20.76 -7.98 -7.28
N GLY A 96 20.84 -9.32 -7.20
CA GLY A 96 20.38 -10.12 -6.07
C GLY A 96 18.87 -10.43 -6.07
N SER A 97 18.20 -10.37 -7.23
CA SER A 97 16.78 -10.74 -7.41
C SER A 97 15.83 -10.11 -6.38
N ARG A 98 16.05 -8.86 -6.03
CA ARG A 98 15.27 -8.15 -5.00
C ARG A 98 13.95 -7.65 -5.55
N LEU A 99 12.91 -7.68 -4.71
CA LEU A 99 11.64 -7.03 -5.03
C LEU A 99 11.72 -5.54 -4.70
N LYS A 100 11.44 -4.70 -5.69
CA LYS A 100 11.37 -3.24 -5.54
C LYS A 100 9.94 -2.74 -5.77
N VAL A 101 9.50 -1.79 -4.97
CA VAL A 101 8.30 -1.02 -5.27
C VAL A 101 8.71 0.14 -6.18
N GLU A 102 8.19 0.16 -7.39
CA GLU A 102 8.42 1.24 -8.38
C GLU A 102 7.43 2.39 -8.20
N ALA A 103 6.18 2.06 -7.88
CA ALA A 103 5.14 3.03 -7.59
C ALA A 103 4.09 2.44 -6.66
N SER A 104 3.44 3.30 -5.89
CA SER A 104 2.21 2.95 -5.17
C SER A 104 1.22 4.09 -5.19
N SER A 105 -0.06 3.75 -5.25
CA SER A 105 -1.18 4.69 -5.14
C SER A 105 -2.24 4.10 -4.24
N TYR A 106 -2.70 4.91 -3.28
CA TYR A 106 -3.77 4.56 -2.33
C TYR A 106 -4.81 5.67 -2.36
N GLN A 107 -5.94 5.42 -3.04
CA GLN A 107 -7.03 6.39 -3.14
C GLN A 107 -8.26 5.94 -2.36
N TYR A 108 -8.61 6.67 -1.32
CA TYR A 108 -9.85 6.45 -0.57
C TYR A 108 -10.99 7.23 -1.22
N GLN A 109 -12.09 6.54 -1.51
CA GLN A 109 -13.17 7.07 -2.33
C GLN A 109 -14.54 6.57 -1.88
N VAL A 110 -15.59 7.37 -2.17
CA VAL A 110 -16.97 7.12 -1.77
C VAL A 110 -17.67 6.16 -2.74
N ASP A 111 -17.39 6.31 -4.03
CA ASP A 111 -18.00 5.50 -5.10
C ASP A 111 -16.96 4.61 -5.79
N ARG A 112 -17.43 3.54 -6.43
CA ARG A 112 -16.56 2.56 -7.09
C ARG A 112 -15.78 3.15 -8.26
N GLU A 113 -16.36 4.08 -8.97
CA GLU A 113 -15.80 4.73 -10.16
C GLU A 113 -14.66 5.69 -9.82
N GLY A 114 -14.60 6.17 -8.56
CA GLY A 114 -13.60 7.11 -8.08
C GLY A 114 -13.89 8.56 -8.48
N ILE A 115 -15.15 8.88 -8.79
CA ILE A 115 -15.57 10.25 -9.10
C ILE A 115 -15.52 11.09 -7.83
N ARG A 116 -15.95 10.52 -6.69
CA ARG A 116 -15.92 11.15 -5.36
C ARG A 116 -14.85 10.51 -4.52
N TRP A 117 -13.60 10.95 -4.66
CA TRP A 117 -12.51 10.53 -3.80
C TRP A 117 -12.27 11.56 -2.68
N ILE A 118 -11.61 11.13 -1.61
CA ILE A 118 -11.38 11.93 -0.39
C ILE A 118 -9.91 12.33 -0.32
N PHE A 119 -9.01 11.35 -0.39
CA PHE A 119 -7.57 11.58 -0.48
C PHE A 119 -6.91 10.53 -1.36
N ARG A 120 -5.68 10.83 -1.81
CA ARG A 120 -4.81 9.91 -2.53
C ARG A 120 -3.37 10.12 -2.12
N TYR A 121 -2.72 9.04 -1.66
CA TYR A 121 -1.28 8.98 -1.47
C TYR A 121 -0.64 8.36 -2.69
N ASP A 122 0.31 9.06 -3.28
CA ASP A 122 1.08 8.58 -4.43
C ASP A 122 2.57 8.51 -4.09
N TYR A 123 3.22 7.48 -4.57
CA TYR A 123 4.66 7.31 -4.56
C TYR A 123 5.14 6.87 -5.93
N LEU A 124 6.20 7.50 -6.42
CA LEU A 124 6.90 7.13 -7.64
C LEU A 124 8.41 7.18 -7.36
N ARG A 125 9.11 6.06 -7.58
CA ARG A 125 10.54 5.94 -7.26
C ARG A 125 11.41 6.94 -8.02
N ASN A 126 11.15 7.11 -9.30
CA ASN A 126 11.86 8.03 -10.18
C ASN A 126 10.84 8.97 -10.84
N PRO A 127 10.38 10.00 -10.14
CA PRO A 127 9.43 10.93 -10.71
C PRO A 127 10.11 11.81 -11.79
N PRO A 128 9.35 12.26 -12.79
CA PRO A 128 9.83 13.32 -13.68
C PRO A 128 9.98 14.63 -12.86
N ASP A 129 11.03 15.39 -13.15
CA ASP A 129 11.25 16.70 -12.51
C ASP A 129 10.18 17.72 -13.02
N PRO A 130 9.58 18.57 -12.16
CA PRO A 130 9.81 18.77 -10.71
C PRO A 130 8.85 17.98 -9.79
N HIS A 131 8.28 16.86 -10.21
CA HIS A 131 7.27 16.12 -9.46
C HIS A 131 7.86 15.47 -8.18
N PRO A 132 7.25 15.63 -6.98
CA PRO A 132 7.75 14.99 -5.77
C PRO A 132 7.61 13.46 -5.85
N SER A 133 8.59 12.74 -5.28
CA SER A 133 8.58 11.26 -5.27
C SER A 133 7.46 10.67 -4.42
N ALA A 134 7.02 11.36 -3.39
CA ALA A 134 5.88 10.99 -2.56
C ALA A 134 5.07 12.24 -2.20
N HIS A 135 3.75 12.12 -2.28
CA HIS A 135 2.84 13.21 -1.96
C HIS A 135 1.45 12.70 -1.61
N VAL A 136 0.67 13.56 -0.97
CA VAL A 136 -0.76 13.37 -0.77
C VAL A 136 -1.53 14.46 -1.53
N GLN A 137 -2.63 14.06 -2.12
CA GLN A 137 -3.66 14.96 -2.63
C GLN A 137 -4.92 14.76 -1.80
N VAL A 138 -5.60 15.86 -1.49
CA VAL A 138 -6.84 15.84 -0.71
C VAL A 138 -7.90 16.57 -1.52
N ARG A 139 -9.09 15.96 -1.62
CA ARG A 139 -10.23 16.61 -2.23
C ARG A 139 -11.05 17.32 -1.16
N GLY A 140 -11.20 18.62 -1.31
CA GLY A 140 -12.00 19.43 -0.40
C GLY A 140 -12.18 20.84 -0.97
N SER A 141 -13.22 21.54 -0.52
CA SER A 141 -13.37 22.98 -0.72
C SER A 141 -12.88 23.68 0.55
N LEU A 142 -11.92 24.57 0.39
CA LEU A 142 -11.63 25.58 1.41
C LEU A 142 -12.52 26.79 1.16
N VAL A 143 -12.75 27.56 2.21
CA VAL A 143 -13.43 28.86 2.10
C VAL A 143 -12.65 29.71 1.10
N GLU A 144 -13.36 30.37 0.19
CA GLU A 144 -12.82 31.03 -1.02
C GLU A 144 -11.63 31.97 -0.76
N ASP A 145 -11.55 32.55 0.45
CA ASP A 145 -10.51 33.51 0.81
C ASP A 145 -9.17 32.88 1.27
N CYS A 146 -9.08 31.55 1.36
CA CYS A 146 -7.89 30.86 1.92
C CYS A 146 -6.89 30.38 0.87
N LEU A 147 -7.28 30.36 -0.41
CA LEU A 147 -6.41 29.91 -1.49
C LEU A 147 -6.14 31.03 -2.49
N PRO A 148 -4.95 31.05 -3.12
CA PRO A 148 -4.70 31.90 -4.28
C PRO A 148 -5.74 31.66 -5.36
N HIS A 149 -6.10 32.69 -6.12
CA HIS A 149 -7.02 32.59 -7.24
C HIS A 149 -6.63 31.43 -8.17
N ASP A 150 -7.63 30.65 -8.57
CA ASP A 150 -7.51 29.49 -9.45
C ASP A 150 -6.80 28.25 -8.86
N THR A 151 -6.53 28.20 -7.56
CA THR A 151 -5.97 27.04 -6.91
C THR A 151 -7.07 26.09 -6.44
N SER A 152 -7.01 24.82 -6.87
CA SER A 152 -7.83 23.73 -6.34
C SER A 152 -6.98 22.81 -5.48
N LEU A 153 -7.44 22.47 -4.27
CA LEU A 153 -6.71 21.56 -3.35
C LEU A 153 -6.41 20.20 -3.99
N GLU A 154 -7.28 19.71 -4.85
CA GLU A 154 -7.09 18.43 -5.52
C GLU A 154 -5.93 18.44 -6.53
N ARG A 155 -5.43 19.63 -6.92
CA ARG A 155 -4.24 19.81 -7.77
C ARG A 155 -2.98 20.07 -6.97
N VAL A 156 -3.10 20.33 -5.66
CA VAL A 156 -1.94 20.56 -4.80
C VAL A 156 -1.31 19.25 -4.39
N HIS A 157 -0.04 19.07 -4.69
CA HIS A 157 0.76 17.91 -4.31
C HIS A 157 1.51 18.25 -3.02
N PHE A 158 0.94 17.87 -1.86
CA PHE A 158 1.61 18.06 -0.58
C PHE A 158 2.73 17.02 -0.45
N PRO A 159 4.02 17.43 -0.47
CA PRO A 159 5.12 16.49 -0.33
C PRO A 159 5.03 15.71 0.98
N THR A 160 5.22 14.40 0.92
CA THR A 160 5.24 13.52 2.09
C THR A 160 6.44 12.58 2.03
N ALA A 161 6.71 11.86 3.12
CA ALA A 161 7.48 10.63 3.02
C ALA A 161 6.65 9.54 2.35
N ARG A 162 7.30 8.48 1.87
CA ARG A 162 6.58 7.30 1.36
C ARG A 162 5.69 6.72 2.45
N VAL A 163 4.39 6.65 2.19
CA VAL A 163 3.40 6.10 3.11
C VAL A 163 3.29 4.59 2.88
N LEU A 164 3.33 3.81 3.97
CA LEU A 164 3.12 2.37 3.95
C LEU A 164 1.63 2.05 3.97
N LEU A 165 1.26 0.87 3.47
CA LEU A 165 -0.13 0.41 3.46
C LEU A 165 -0.72 0.33 4.88
N GLU A 166 0.07 -0.11 5.85
CA GLU A 166 -0.31 -0.20 7.26
C GLU A 166 -0.73 1.16 7.83
N ALA A 167 -0.01 2.21 7.44
CA ALA A 167 -0.35 3.57 7.86
C ALA A 167 -1.66 4.05 7.24
N VAL A 168 -1.92 3.70 5.97
CA VAL A 168 -3.20 4.00 5.31
C VAL A 168 -4.35 3.25 5.99
N ILE A 169 -4.20 1.96 6.28
CA ILE A 169 -5.24 1.18 6.95
C ILE A 169 -5.52 1.74 8.35
N ARG A 170 -4.48 2.07 9.13
CA ARG A 170 -4.65 2.73 10.44
C ARG A 170 -5.37 4.06 10.33
N LEU A 171 -5.01 4.88 9.35
CA LEU A 171 -5.70 6.15 9.10
C LEU A 171 -7.20 5.93 8.85
N LEU A 172 -7.55 4.94 8.03
CA LEU A 172 -8.95 4.62 7.74
C LEU A 172 -9.69 4.10 8.97
N ALA A 173 -9.08 3.20 9.73
CA ALA A 173 -9.68 2.65 10.96
C ALA A 173 -9.79 3.70 12.07
N ASP A 174 -8.70 4.41 12.38
CA ASP A 174 -8.61 5.26 13.57
C ASP A 174 -9.22 6.66 13.35
N GLN A 175 -9.14 7.23 12.14
CA GLN A 175 -9.59 8.60 11.86
C GLN A 175 -10.88 8.66 11.04
N PHE A 176 -11.09 7.72 10.12
CA PHE A 176 -12.32 7.67 9.30
C PHE A 176 -13.37 6.71 9.88
N GLY A 177 -13.02 5.95 10.95
CA GLY A 177 -13.94 5.06 11.63
C GLY A 177 -14.35 3.84 10.80
N THR A 178 -13.54 3.45 9.82
CA THR A 178 -13.80 2.24 9.02
C THR A 178 -13.71 1.01 9.92
N PRO A 179 -14.79 0.22 10.09
CA PRO A 179 -14.79 -0.92 11.01
C PRO A 179 -13.76 -1.98 10.62
N CYS A 180 -13.07 -2.53 11.61
CA CYS A 180 -12.16 -3.66 11.41
C CYS A 180 -12.84 -4.99 11.74
N HIS A 181 -12.46 -6.06 11.02
CA HIS A 181 -12.97 -7.42 11.28
C HIS A 181 -12.47 -8.00 12.60
N ARG A 182 -11.30 -7.54 13.03
CA ARG A 182 -10.65 -8.04 14.25
C ARG A 182 -10.33 -6.88 15.17
N GLU A 183 -10.25 -7.19 16.46
CA GLU A 183 -9.83 -6.23 17.48
C GLU A 183 -8.37 -5.77 17.27
N PRO A 184 -8.06 -4.53 17.66
CA PRO A 184 -6.72 -3.95 17.45
C PRO A 184 -5.58 -4.81 18.03
N GLU A 185 -5.83 -5.52 19.12
CA GLU A 185 -4.86 -6.41 19.77
C GLU A 185 -4.40 -7.58 18.88
N LEU A 186 -5.22 -7.96 17.89
CA LEU A 186 -4.92 -9.04 16.96
C LEU A 186 -4.12 -8.55 15.74
N TRP A 187 -4.48 -7.41 15.16
CA TRP A 187 -3.84 -6.96 13.92
C TRP A 187 -2.68 -5.98 14.12
N ARG A 188 -2.64 -5.19 15.21
CA ARG A 188 -1.52 -4.25 15.46
C ARG A 188 -0.15 -4.93 15.58
N PRO A 189 0.01 -6.09 16.24
CA PRO A 189 1.29 -6.81 16.23
C PRO A 189 1.72 -7.28 14.83
N VAL A 190 0.76 -7.70 13.99
CA VAL A 190 1.02 -8.06 12.58
C VAL A 190 1.52 -6.86 11.80
N PHE A 191 0.88 -5.68 11.95
CA PHE A 191 1.30 -4.45 11.30
C PHE A 191 2.72 -4.03 11.71
N ALA A 192 3.04 -4.10 13.00
CA ALA A 192 4.37 -3.78 13.48
C ALA A 192 5.46 -4.70 12.88
N GLU A 193 5.15 -6.00 12.69
CA GLU A 193 6.05 -6.96 12.05
C GLU A 193 6.27 -6.64 10.57
N THR A 194 5.19 -6.36 9.82
CA THR A 194 5.26 -6.07 8.38
C THR A 194 5.94 -4.72 8.11
N GLU A 195 5.62 -3.67 8.89
CA GLU A 195 6.29 -2.37 8.81
C GLU A 195 7.79 -2.49 9.03
N ARG A 196 8.21 -3.21 10.09
CA ARG A 196 9.62 -3.44 10.36
C ARG A 196 10.32 -4.12 9.19
N ALA A 197 9.71 -5.14 8.60
CA ALA A 197 10.26 -5.86 7.46
C ALA A 197 10.39 -4.96 6.22
N PHE A 198 9.38 -4.12 5.93
CA PHE A 198 9.43 -3.18 4.81
C PHE A 198 10.50 -2.10 4.99
N LEU A 199 10.66 -1.56 6.21
CA LEU A 199 11.68 -0.58 6.52
C LEU A 199 13.09 -1.18 6.38
N GLU A 200 13.32 -2.39 6.88
CA GLU A 200 14.59 -3.10 6.71
C GLU A 200 14.99 -3.24 5.23
N ILE A 201 14.03 -3.56 4.36
CA ILE A 201 14.27 -3.72 2.92
C ILE A 201 14.46 -2.37 2.23
N ALA A 202 13.68 -1.35 2.61
CA ALA A 202 13.78 -0.01 2.04
C ALA A 202 15.13 0.66 2.32
N HIS A 203 15.74 0.37 3.47
CA HIS A 203 17.03 0.92 3.90
C HIS A 203 18.25 0.06 3.50
N ARG A 204 18.06 -1.11 2.88
CA ARG A 204 19.19 -1.89 2.37
C ARG A 204 19.92 -1.08 1.29
N PRO A 205 21.25 -0.87 1.41
CA PRO A 205 22.02 -0.22 0.37
C PRO A 205 21.79 -0.93 -0.96
N LEU A 206 21.53 -0.20 -1.99
CA LEU A 206 21.64 -0.72 -3.36
C LEU A 206 23.11 -1.11 -3.50
N GLY A 207 23.42 -2.41 -3.55
CA GLY A 207 24.78 -2.88 -3.78
C GLY A 207 25.23 -2.43 -5.17
N GLY A 208 25.75 -1.22 -5.25
CA GLY A 208 26.59 -0.74 -6.32
C GLY A 208 28.02 -0.79 -5.84
N PRO A 209 29.03 -0.97 -6.73
CA PRO A 209 30.40 -0.86 -6.33
C PRO A 209 30.63 0.51 -5.70
N GLU A 210 31.23 0.50 -4.49
CA GLU A 210 31.81 1.70 -3.92
C GLU A 210 32.71 2.35 -4.97
N ARG A 211 32.39 3.58 -5.38
CA ARG A 211 33.26 4.42 -6.21
C ARG A 211 34.11 5.30 -5.30
#